data_0872952608f06b256a755b25c7f2df48
#
_entry.id   0872952608f06b256a755b25c7f2df48
#
_cell.length_a   1.000
_cell.length_b   1.000
_cell.length_c   1.000
_cell.angle_alpha   90.00
_cell.angle_beta   90.00
_cell.angle_gamma   90.00
#
_symmetry.space_group_name_H-M   'P 1'
#
loop_
_entity.id
_entity.type
_entity.pdbx_description
1 polymer ?
#
loop_
_entity_poly.entity_id
_entity_poly.type
_entity_poly.pdbx_seq_one_letter_code
_entity_poly.pdbx_strand_id
1 'polypeptide(L)'
;TGSFGLECLSREAKNVCFVENERNAIKILEKNIQKLGLKKKTKIFSNEVFNLIKKRNIFDSKFNLIFCDPPFKNKNIEDLIDLIFKNNLIENNGIIILHRNKNSLEKLPNYFETINERIYGISKIIFGRLLS
;
A
#
# COMPACT_ATOMS: atom_id res chain seq x y z
N THR A 1 6.51 -6.47 6.01
CA THR A 1 5.18 -6.72 6.54
C THR A 1 4.49 -5.42 6.90
N GLY A 2 3.21 -5.48 7.21
CA GLY A 2 2.39 -4.30 7.44
C GLY A 2 2.65 -3.50 8.72
N SER A 3 3.72 -3.76 9.45
CA SER A 3 3.98 -3.07 10.71
C SER A 3 4.15 -1.56 10.55
N PHE A 4 4.77 -1.13 9.46
CA PHE A 4 4.89 0.30 9.17
C PHE A 4 3.54 0.94 8.89
N GLY A 5 2.71 0.26 8.11
CA GLY A 5 1.37 0.74 7.83
C GLY A 5 0.54 0.85 9.09
N LEU A 6 0.65 -0.12 9.99
CA LEU A 6 -0.06 -0.10 11.27
C LEU A 6 0.45 1.02 12.17
N GLU A 7 1.75 1.28 12.17
CA GLU A 7 2.30 2.39 12.93
C GLU A 7 1.81 3.73 12.39
N CYS A 8 1.79 3.90 11.09
CA CYS A 8 1.25 5.11 10.47
C CYS A 8 -0.22 5.29 10.79
N LEU A 9 -0.99 4.19 10.76
CA LEU A 9 -2.41 4.22 11.09
C LEU A 9 -2.64 4.66 12.52
N SER A 10 -1.81 4.20 13.46
CA SER A 10 -1.93 4.58 14.86
C SER A 10 -1.67 6.07 15.09
N ARG A 11 -1.07 6.74 14.11
CA ARG A 11 -0.68 8.15 14.20
C ARG A 11 -1.62 9.12 13.49
N GLU A 12 -2.80 8.73 13.06
CA GLU A 12 -3.78 9.68 12.49
C GLU A 12 -4.39 9.31 11.14
N ALA A 13 -3.93 8.26 10.49
CA ALA A 13 -4.55 7.87 9.23
C ALA A 13 -6.00 7.47 9.46
N LYS A 14 -6.89 7.91 8.58
CA LYS A 14 -8.32 7.63 8.73
C LYS A 14 -8.73 6.34 8.02
N ASN A 15 -8.20 6.10 6.84
CA ASN A 15 -8.51 4.92 6.04
C ASN A 15 -7.24 4.37 5.44
N VAL A 16 -6.96 3.10 5.70
CA VAL A 16 -5.74 2.45 5.23
C VAL A 16 -6.09 1.23 4.40
N CYS A 17 -5.41 1.09 3.28
CA CYS A 17 -5.51 -0.07 2.42
C CYS A 17 -4.16 -0.81 2.39
N PHE A 18 -4.21 -2.11 2.61
CA PHE A 18 -3.05 -2.97 2.45
C PHE A 18 -3.26 -3.83 1.20
N VAL A 19 -2.29 -3.82 0.32
CA VAL A 19 -2.27 -4.69 -0.85
C VAL A 19 -1.19 -5.75 -0.59
N GLU A 20 -1.62 -6.98 -0.35
CA GLU A 20 -0.74 -8.06 0.10
C GLU A 20 -1.21 -9.37 -0.49
N ASN A 21 -0.30 -10.19 -1.00
CA ASN A 21 -0.64 -11.48 -1.59
C ASN A 21 -0.25 -12.69 -0.75
N GLU A 22 0.71 -12.53 0.17
CA GLU A 22 1.21 -13.65 0.93
C GLU A 22 0.23 -13.99 2.07
N ARG A 23 -0.27 -15.24 2.07
CA ARG A 23 -1.35 -15.66 2.97
C ARG A 23 -0.97 -15.55 4.45
N ASN A 24 0.24 -15.93 4.81
CA ASN A 24 0.67 -15.87 6.21
C ASN A 24 0.83 -14.42 6.67
N ALA A 25 1.33 -13.57 5.78
CA ALA A 25 1.45 -12.13 6.07
C ALA A 25 0.06 -11.51 6.28
N ILE A 26 -0.92 -11.89 5.47
CA ILE A 26 -2.30 -11.42 5.63
C ILE A 26 -2.86 -11.85 6.98
N LYS A 27 -2.64 -13.09 7.39
CA LYS A 27 -3.13 -13.58 8.69
C LYS A 27 -2.53 -12.82 9.86
N ILE A 28 -1.22 -12.58 9.81
CA ILE A 28 -0.52 -11.82 10.85
C ILE A 28 -1.04 -10.38 10.88
N LEU A 29 -1.22 -9.79 9.73
CA LEU A 29 -1.73 -8.43 9.60
C LEU A 29 -3.14 -8.31 10.15
N GLU A 30 -4.04 -9.23 9.80
CA GLU A 30 -5.40 -9.26 10.31
C GLU A 30 -5.43 -9.39 11.84
N LYS A 31 -4.59 -10.25 12.38
CA LYS A 31 -4.49 -10.45 13.83
C LYS A 31 -4.03 -9.16 14.52
N ASN A 32 -3.03 -8.49 13.97
CA ASN A 32 -2.53 -7.24 14.54
C ASN A 32 -3.55 -6.11 14.43
N ILE A 33 -4.27 -6.02 13.33
CA ILE A 33 -5.33 -5.04 13.13
C ILE A 33 -6.42 -5.24 14.18
N GLN A 34 -6.83 -6.48 14.38
CA GLN A 34 -7.85 -6.81 15.38
C GLN A 34 -7.38 -6.46 16.79
N LYS A 35 -6.14 -6.83 17.11
CA LYS A 35 -5.55 -6.57 18.44
C LYS A 35 -5.49 -5.08 18.75
N LEU A 36 -5.24 -4.26 17.74
CA LEU A 36 -5.15 -2.80 17.90
C LEU A 36 -6.50 -2.09 17.76
N GLY A 37 -7.56 -2.83 17.46
CA GLY A 37 -8.88 -2.23 17.30
C GLY A 37 -9.04 -1.38 16.05
N LEU A 38 -8.29 -1.67 14.99
CA LEU A 38 -8.24 -0.83 13.79
C LEU A 38 -9.03 -1.38 12.60
N LYS A 39 -9.87 -2.39 12.85
CA LYS A 39 -10.60 -3.09 11.78
C LYS A 39 -11.45 -2.16 10.92
N LYS A 40 -12.10 -1.19 11.51
CA LYS A 40 -13.01 -0.30 10.79
C LYS A 40 -12.27 0.66 9.84
N LYS A 41 -11.00 0.90 10.08
CA LYS A 41 -10.19 1.85 9.32
C LYS A 41 -9.31 1.17 8.28
N THR A 42 -9.36 -0.16 8.19
CA THR A 42 -8.39 -0.92 7.43
C THR A 42 -9.07 -1.86 6.44
N LYS A 43 -8.53 -1.92 5.23
CA LYS A 43 -8.90 -2.90 4.20
C LYS A 43 -7.67 -3.62 3.73
N ILE A 44 -7.78 -4.93 3.51
CA ILE A 44 -6.69 -5.75 2.98
C ILE A 44 -7.17 -6.39 1.68
N PHE A 45 -6.40 -6.21 0.63
CA PHE A 45 -6.70 -6.80 -0.67
C PHE A 45 -5.48 -7.51 -1.23
N SER A 46 -5.70 -8.64 -1.92
CA SER A 46 -4.66 -9.20 -2.79
C SER A 46 -4.56 -8.34 -4.06
N ASN A 47 -3.46 -8.45 -4.77
CA ASN A 47 -3.30 -7.70 -6.03
C ASN A 47 -4.43 -8.01 -7.01
N GLU A 48 -4.80 -9.28 -7.13
CA GLU A 48 -5.87 -9.67 -8.04
C GLU A 48 -7.21 -9.09 -7.65
N VAL A 49 -7.55 -9.20 -6.36
CA VAL A 49 -8.81 -8.66 -5.85
C VAL A 49 -8.83 -7.15 -5.97
N PHE A 50 -7.71 -6.50 -5.70
CA PHE A 50 -7.58 -5.05 -5.82
C PHE A 50 -7.85 -4.59 -7.27
N ASN A 51 -7.24 -5.27 -8.24
CA ASN A 51 -7.45 -4.99 -9.65
C ASN A 51 -8.91 -5.19 -10.07
N LEU A 52 -9.52 -6.27 -9.58
CA LEU A 52 -10.89 -6.61 -9.92
C LEU A 52 -11.88 -5.61 -9.35
N ILE A 53 -11.71 -5.25 -8.09
CA ILE A 53 -12.55 -4.30 -7.39
C ILE A 53 -12.51 -2.94 -8.08
N LYS A 54 -11.36 -2.54 -8.56
CA LYS A 54 -11.16 -1.30 -9.26
C LYS A 54 -11.92 -1.20 -10.54
N LYS A 55 -11.91 -2.24 -11.34
CA LYS A 55 -12.64 -2.27 -12.59
C LYS A 55 -14.14 -2.08 -12.39
N ARG A 56 -14.63 -2.34 -11.20
CA ARG A 56 -16.04 -2.24 -10.86
C ARG A 56 -16.42 -0.96 -10.12
N ASN A 57 -15.45 -0.10 -9.84
CA ASN A 57 -15.70 1.17 -9.15
C ASN A 57 -16.44 1.01 -7.82
N ILE A 58 -16.10 -0.01 -7.04
CA ILE A 58 -16.84 -0.30 -5.81
C ILE A 58 -16.24 0.32 -4.55
N PHE A 59 -15.23 1.18 -4.70
CA PHE A 59 -14.70 1.93 -3.57
C PHE A 59 -15.49 3.22 -3.41
N ASP A 60 -16.16 3.35 -2.27
CA ASP A 60 -16.93 4.55 -1.95
C ASP A 60 -16.08 5.67 -1.39
N SER A 61 -14.89 5.35 -0.91
CA SER A 61 -14.01 6.34 -0.30
C SER A 61 -12.58 6.14 -0.71
N LYS A 62 -11.80 7.21 -0.59
CA LYS A 62 -10.38 7.18 -0.85
C LYS A 62 -9.63 6.81 0.42
N PHE A 63 -8.39 6.35 0.24
CA PHE A 63 -7.53 5.99 1.35
C PHE A 63 -6.53 7.10 1.64
N ASN A 64 -6.21 7.29 2.91
CA ASN A 64 -5.14 8.19 3.34
C ASN A 64 -3.77 7.52 3.23
N LEU A 65 -3.76 6.18 3.30
CA LEU A 65 -2.55 5.40 3.26
C LEU A 65 -2.82 4.13 2.48
N ILE A 66 -1.96 3.84 1.53
CA ILE A 66 -1.98 2.56 0.80
C ILE A 66 -0.61 1.92 0.97
N PHE A 67 -0.60 0.76 1.61
CA PHE A 67 0.61 -0.02 1.80
C PHE A 67 0.65 -1.14 0.77
N CYS A 68 1.68 -1.17 -0.05
CA CYS A 68 1.82 -2.15 -1.12
C CYS A 68 2.99 -3.07 -0.86
N ASP A 69 2.70 -4.37 -0.79
CA ASP A 69 3.71 -5.41 -0.68
C ASP A 69 3.46 -6.45 -1.77
N PRO A 70 3.67 -6.09 -3.04
CA PRO A 70 3.44 -7.00 -4.14
C PRO A 70 4.52 -8.07 -4.22
N PRO A 71 4.23 -9.24 -4.81
CA PRO A 71 5.23 -10.28 -4.99
C PRO A 71 6.37 -9.77 -5.87
N PHE A 72 7.59 -10.17 -5.50
CA PHE A 72 8.81 -9.66 -6.14
C PHE A 72 8.94 -10.01 -7.62
N LYS A 73 8.32 -11.11 -8.04
CA LYS A 73 8.69 -11.72 -9.33
C LYS A 73 7.95 -11.21 -10.54
N ASN A 74 6.74 -10.69 -10.41
CA ASN A 74 5.91 -10.59 -11.60
C ASN A 74 5.11 -9.32 -11.73
N LYS A 75 5.29 -8.37 -10.86
CA LYS A 75 4.47 -7.19 -10.99
C LYS A 75 5.30 -5.96 -11.10
N ASN A 76 5.05 -5.30 -12.17
CA ASN A 76 5.50 -3.97 -12.37
C ASN A 76 4.82 -3.09 -11.31
N ILE A 77 5.60 -2.59 -10.39
CA ILE A 77 5.10 -1.69 -9.36
C ILE A 77 4.51 -0.42 -9.99
N GLU A 78 5.02 -0.05 -11.14
CA GLU A 78 4.51 1.07 -11.91
C GLU A 78 3.03 0.88 -12.27
N ASP A 79 2.64 -0.33 -12.67
CA ASP A 79 1.26 -0.64 -13.01
C ASP A 79 0.33 -0.51 -11.80
N LEU A 80 0.79 -0.93 -10.63
CA LEU A 80 0.02 -0.81 -9.41
C LEU A 80 -0.19 0.66 -9.03
N ILE A 81 0.85 1.46 -9.13
CA ILE A 81 0.76 2.89 -8.86
C ILE A 81 -0.15 3.58 -9.88
N ASP A 82 -0.04 3.21 -11.15
CA ASP A 82 -0.93 3.71 -12.20
C ASP A 82 -2.39 3.41 -11.89
N LEU A 83 -2.66 2.21 -11.42
CA LEU A 83 -3.99 1.80 -11.03
C LEU A 83 -4.56 2.71 -9.94
N ILE A 84 -3.77 2.97 -8.91
CA ILE A 84 -4.14 3.86 -7.81
C ILE A 84 -4.41 5.27 -8.33
N PHE A 85 -3.55 5.76 -9.19
CA PHE A 85 -3.64 7.11 -9.75
C PHE A 85 -4.86 7.30 -10.65
N LYS A 86 -5.01 6.42 -11.62
CA LYS A 86 -6.10 6.52 -12.62
C LYS A 86 -7.49 6.40 -12.02
N ASN A 87 -7.57 5.73 -10.90
CA ASN A 87 -8.86 5.49 -10.27
C ASN A 87 -9.06 6.31 -8.99
N ASN A 88 -8.16 7.21 -8.75
CA ASN A 88 -8.33 8.22 -7.71
C ASN A 88 -8.55 7.61 -6.32
N LEU A 89 -7.77 6.59 -6.00
CA LEU A 89 -7.94 5.83 -4.75
C LEU A 89 -7.28 6.45 -3.54
N ILE A 90 -6.37 7.37 -3.75
CA ILE A 90 -5.62 7.99 -2.67
C ILE A 90 -6.10 9.42 -2.47
N GLU A 91 -6.25 9.82 -1.21
CA GLU A 91 -6.59 11.20 -0.87
C GLU A 91 -5.47 12.16 -1.26
N ASN A 92 -5.80 13.43 -1.45
CA ASN A 92 -4.80 14.48 -1.56
C ASN A 92 -3.94 14.43 -0.29
N ASN A 93 -2.63 14.49 -0.43
CA ASN A 93 -1.68 14.33 0.67
C ASN A 93 -1.64 12.92 1.27
N GLY A 94 -2.32 11.96 0.64
CA GLY A 94 -2.22 10.57 1.06
C GLY A 94 -0.84 9.99 0.76
N ILE A 95 -0.45 8.97 1.51
CA ILE A 95 0.87 8.36 1.42
C ILE A 95 0.76 6.96 0.85
N ILE A 96 1.63 6.64 -0.09
CA ILE A 96 1.81 5.28 -0.60
C ILE A 96 3.12 4.76 -0.04
N ILE A 97 3.06 3.57 0.57
CA ILE A 97 4.25 2.91 1.10
C ILE A 97 4.48 1.65 0.29
N LEU A 98 5.68 1.53 -0.27
CA LEU A 98 6.08 0.38 -1.06
C LEU A 98 7.11 -0.43 -0.29
N HIS A 99 6.85 -1.72 -0.10
CA HIS A 99 7.82 -2.64 0.49
C HIS A 99 8.48 -3.43 -0.63
N ARG A 100 9.79 -3.29 -0.76
CA ARG A 100 10.57 -3.94 -1.81
C ARG A 100 11.84 -4.56 -1.26
N ASN A 101 12.50 -5.38 -2.05
CA ASN A 101 13.84 -5.85 -1.72
C ASN A 101 14.81 -4.67 -1.83
N LYS A 102 15.81 -4.62 -0.95
CA LYS A 102 16.78 -3.50 -0.93
C LYS A 102 17.53 -3.30 -2.24
N ASN A 103 17.68 -4.37 -3.01
CA ASN A 103 18.40 -4.33 -4.29
C ASN A 103 17.50 -4.10 -5.49
N SER A 104 16.20 -3.96 -5.30
CA SER A 104 15.28 -3.70 -6.39
C SER A 104 15.53 -2.33 -6.99
N LEU A 105 15.52 -2.27 -8.31
CA LEU A 105 15.56 -1.01 -9.04
C LEU A 105 14.13 -0.74 -9.52
N GLU A 106 13.46 0.16 -8.84
CA GLU A 106 12.07 0.45 -9.15
C GLU A 106 11.98 1.48 -10.25
N LYS A 107 11.21 1.15 -11.29
CA LYS A 107 10.81 2.15 -12.26
C LYS A 107 9.49 2.73 -11.79
N LEU A 108 9.53 3.93 -11.27
CA LEU A 108 8.35 4.61 -10.74
C LEU A 108 7.84 5.63 -11.76
N PRO A 109 6.51 5.86 -11.81
CA PRO A 109 5.97 6.90 -12.67
C PRO A 109 6.51 8.28 -12.28
N ASN A 110 6.59 9.17 -13.27
CA ASN A 110 7.11 10.52 -13.01
C ASN A 110 6.20 11.35 -12.09
N TYR A 111 4.93 10.98 -11.94
CA TYR A 111 4.01 11.64 -11.00
C TYR A 111 4.09 11.07 -9.58
N PHE A 112 4.93 10.06 -9.34
CA PHE A 112 5.20 9.55 -8.01
C PHE A 112 6.37 10.29 -7.40
N GLU A 113 6.13 11.00 -6.31
CA GLU A 113 7.17 11.71 -5.59
C GLU A 113 7.62 10.90 -4.38
N THR A 114 8.88 10.50 -4.38
CA THR A 114 9.46 9.81 -3.23
C THR A 114 9.75 10.84 -2.13
N ILE A 115 9.11 10.66 -0.99
CA ILE A 115 9.32 11.54 0.18
C ILE A 115 10.48 11.04 1.01
N ASN A 116 10.58 9.72 1.18
CA ASN A 116 11.61 9.11 2.00
C ASN A 116 11.84 7.67 1.55
N GLU A 117 13.02 7.17 1.82
CA GLU A 117 13.37 5.78 1.55
C GLU A 117 14.22 5.27 2.69
N ARG A 118 13.88 4.08 3.20
CA ARG A 118 14.61 3.48 4.32
C ARG A 118 14.93 2.04 4.02
N ILE A 119 16.09 1.60 4.48
CA ILE A 119 16.54 0.22 4.31
C ILE A 119 16.59 -0.45 5.68
N TYR A 120 15.95 -1.61 5.79
CA TYR A 120 15.94 -2.44 6.98
C TYR A 120 16.32 -3.87 6.58
N GLY A 121 17.56 -4.30 6.90
CA GLY A 121 18.02 -5.62 6.50
C GLY A 121 17.96 -5.78 5.00
N ILE A 122 17.17 -6.73 4.52
CA ILE A 122 16.98 -7.00 3.10
C ILE A 122 15.84 -6.20 2.47
N SER A 123 15.13 -5.42 3.26
CA SER A 123 13.96 -4.68 2.83
C SER A 123 14.25 -3.21 2.57
N LYS A 124 13.56 -2.68 1.58
CA LYS A 124 13.54 -1.26 1.28
C LYS A 124 12.12 -0.76 1.37
N ILE A 125 11.91 0.29 2.15
CA ILE A 125 10.61 0.91 2.31
C ILE A 125 10.63 2.28 1.66
N ILE A 126 9.77 2.47 0.68
CA ILE A 126 9.67 3.74 -0.06
C ILE A 126 8.38 4.42 0.34
N PHE A 127 8.48 5.66 0.81
CA PHE A 127 7.34 6.49 1.14
C PHE A 127 7.17 7.52 0.05
N GLY A 128 5.99 7.61 -0.52
CA GLY A 128 5.75 8.55 -1.58
C GLY A 128 4.34 9.08 -1.61
N ARG A 129 4.12 10.02 -2.49
CA ARG A 129 2.80 10.57 -2.76
C ARG A 129 2.66 10.82 -4.25
N LEU A 130 1.42 10.92 -4.71
CA LEU A 130 1.15 11.20 -6.11
C LEU A 130 0.97 12.69 -6.32
N LEU A 131 1.62 13.20 -7.35
CA LEU A 131 1.46 14.58 -7.80
C LEU A 131 0.22 14.65 -8.70
N SER A 132 -0.67 15.51 -8.38
CA SER A 132 -1.90 15.67 -9.16
C SER A 132 -1.69 16.46 -10.44
#